data_c32a155e75c31a450c1e93048a57c230
#
_entry.id   c32a155e75c31a450c1e93048a57c230
#
_cell.length_a   1.000
_cell.length_b   1.000
_cell.length_c   1.000
_cell.angle_alpha   90.00
_cell.angle_beta   90.00
_cell.angle_gamma   90.00
#
_symmetry.space_group_name_H-M   'P 1'
#
loop_
_entity.id
_entity.type
_entity.pdbx_description
1 polymer ?
#
loop_
_entity_poly.entity_id
_entity_poly.type
_entity_poly.pdbx_seq_one_letter_code
_entity_poly.pdbx_strand_id
1 'polypeptide(L)'
;MKNIINSLFVLSFVFSSSAVFAKTQISWWMEARAERDPIVMEKLVNAYNSSQDEIELVIEFTAQEVLGEKLRTALISGGGPDIVRAAGPSFIKEYQMAGMLENLDAYAEQYGWNNKIVPWAYNSGVFDGSLFALPLTYESMIMLYNKTLFAENGWGVPTTLEELEDVASKAKAMDMNVYSYGSTGWQPTHEHLVGIYLNNYAGPENVYKALIGEKEWTDPVFVEAIELLRKHMVDEGYWSGSLENYYAIDWDQFHDAFSARNAAMMTIGTWTFQRTEMNFSSIDDDWGWAPLPSLSSNSPDQNFMLAIGTSIGLNPNSINKDAAASMLNWLFSNKDVVINLSNALEFAEFNLPLYYEDSDFPADVNPKIKDFLSTFGKVTGEGNYGYCTWAFWPADPGVHIWKDMEVVWAGDISVEDYMADHQKLWDKARDKGTTLSIPNR
;
A
#
# COMPACT_ATOMS: atom_id res chain seq x y z
N MET A 1 -25.64 -4.52 -92.65
CA MET A 1 -25.49 -3.40 -91.72
C MET A 1 -25.84 -3.91 -90.33
N LYS A 2 -24.84 -4.16 -89.50
CA LYS A 2 -25.01 -4.74 -88.17
C LYS A 2 -24.69 -3.63 -87.17
N ASN A 3 -25.66 -3.24 -86.35
CA ASN A 3 -25.52 -2.32 -85.26
C ASN A 3 -24.88 -3.07 -84.09
N ILE A 4 -23.73 -2.59 -83.61
CA ILE A 4 -23.08 -3.04 -82.36
C ILE A 4 -23.45 -2.00 -81.29
N ILE A 5 -24.23 -2.45 -80.31
CA ILE A 5 -24.53 -1.66 -79.09
C ILE A 5 -23.46 -2.00 -78.11
N ASN A 6 -22.58 -0.99 -77.73
CA ASN A 6 -21.64 -1.07 -76.65
C ASN A 6 -22.35 -0.70 -75.34
N SER A 7 -22.53 -1.70 -74.47
CA SER A 7 -22.99 -1.48 -73.14
C SER A 7 -21.78 -1.15 -72.23
N LEU A 8 -21.71 0.12 -71.72
CA LEU A 8 -20.74 0.55 -70.73
C LEU A 8 -21.24 0.11 -69.37
N PHE A 9 -20.55 -0.85 -68.74
CA PHE A 9 -20.76 -1.18 -67.36
C PHE A 9 -19.97 -0.16 -66.48
N VAL A 10 -20.65 0.75 -65.77
CA VAL A 10 -20.05 1.62 -64.78
C VAL A 10 -20.02 0.85 -63.46
N LEU A 11 -18.84 0.43 -63.05
CA LEU A 11 -18.59 -0.17 -61.72
C LEU A 11 -18.47 0.95 -60.72
N SER A 12 -19.51 1.21 -59.93
CA SER A 12 -19.46 2.15 -58.81
C SER A 12 -18.76 1.50 -57.61
N PHE A 13 -17.50 1.85 -57.38
CA PHE A 13 -16.80 1.54 -56.15
C PHE A 13 -17.36 2.46 -55.05
N VAL A 14 -18.15 1.88 -54.12
CA VAL A 14 -18.52 2.53 -52.88
C VAL A 14 -17.32 2.41 -51.94
N PHE A 15 -16.51 3.47 -51.81
CA PHE A 15 -15.53 3.61 -50.75
C PHE A 15 -16.31 3.89 -49.46
N SER A 16 -16.52 2.85 -48.66
CA SER A 16 -16.87 3.04 -47.24
C SER A 16 -15.64 3.60 -46.53
N SER A 17 -15.56 4.91 -46.42
CA SER A 17 -14.59 5.54 -45.49
C SER A 17 -15.05 5.25 -44.06
N SER A 18 -14.45 4.24 -43.44
CA SER A 18 -14.51 4.09 -41.98
C SER A 18 -13.85 5.33 -41.42
N ALA A 19 -14.64 6.23 -40.87
CA ALA A 19 -14.10 7.33 -40.06
C ALA A 19 -13.42 6.69 -38.85
N VAL A 20 -12.11 6.64 -38.84
CA VAL A 20 -11.35 6.31 -37.64
C VAL A 20 -11.53 7.48 -36.72
N PHE A 21 -12.45 7.38 -35.77
CA PHE A 21 -12.54 8.36 -34.68
C PHE A 21 -11.29 8.19 -33.82
N ALA A 22 -10.61 9.29 -33.51
CA ALA A 22 -9.51 9.27 -32.55
C ALA A 22 -10.05 8.77 -31.20
N LYS A 23 -9.34 7.83 -30.56
CA LYS A 23 -9.70 7.34 -29.23
C LYS A 23 -9.73 8.49 -28.22
N THR A 24 -10.66 8.47 -27.29
CA THR A 24 -10.64 9.36 -26.13
C THR A 24 -9.45 9.00 -25.26
N GLN A 25 -8.50 9.93 -25.12
CA GLN A 25 -7.32 9.70 -24.29
C GLN A 25 -7.64 10.03 -22.83
N ILE A 26 -7.33 9.10 -21.92
CA ILE A 26 -7.37 9.30 -20.48
C ILE A 26 -5.98 9.14 -19.89
N SER A 27 -5.66 9.95 -18.87
CA SER A 27 -4.33 10.05 -18.30
C SER A 27 -4.30 9.65 -16.83
N TRP A 28 -3.20 8.98 -16.45
CA TRP A 28 -2.90 8.59 -15.08
C TRP A 28 -1.43 8.88 -14.78
N TRP A 29 -1.14 9.56 -13.66
CA TRP A 29 0.23 9.79 -13.22
C TRP A 29 0.59 8.81 -12.11
N MET A 30 1.73 8.14 -12.27
CA MET A 30 2.25 7.15 -11.34
C MET A 30 3.71 7.44 -10.98
N GLU A 31 4.18 6.95 -9.83
CA GLU A 31 5.60 6.98 -9.53
C GLU A 31 6.37 6.12 -10.55
N ALA A 32 7.56 6.58 -10.92
CA ALA A 32 8.49 5.80 -11.74
C ALA A 32 9.19 4.74 -10.88
N ARG A 33 9.15 3.48 -11.32
CA ARG A 33 9.87 2.36 -10.73
C ARG A 33 10.34 1.44 -11.85
N ALA A 34 11.67 1.31 -12.00
CA ALA A 34 12.29 0.66 -13.16
C ALA A 34 11.80 -0.78 -13.39
N GLU A 35 11.63 -1.54 -12.32
CA GLU A 35 11.20 -2.96 -12.38
C GLU A 35 9.71 -3.10 -12.68
N ARG A 36 8.88 -2.17 -12.17
CA ARG A 36 7.42 -2.22 -12.26
C ARG A 36 6.88 -1.68 -13.59
N ASP A 37 7.42 -0.55 -14.04
CA ASP A 37 6.82 0.24 -15.11
C ASP A 37 6.64 -0.54 -16.43
N PRO A 38 7.59 -1.39 -16.87
CA PRO A 38 7.40 -2.24 -18.05
C PRO A 38 6.25 -3.24 -17.88
N ILE A 39 6.07 -3.81 -16.67
CA ILE A 39 5.00 -4.76 -16.36
C ILE A 39 3.65 -4.06 -16.40
N VAL A 40 3.55 -2.87 -15.80
CA VAL A 40 2.33 -2.05 -15.84
C VAL A 40 1.96 -1.68 -17.27
N MET A 41 2.94 -1.28 -18.10
CA MET A 41 2.70 -0.99 -19.50
C MET A 41 2.19 -2.20 -20.27
N GLU A 42 2.78 -3.38 -20.06
CA GLU A 42 2.37 -4.60 -20.76
C GLU A 42 1.03 -5.15 -20.26
N LYS A 43 0.90 -5.36 -18.94
CA LYS A 43 -0.21 -6.11 -18.33
C LYS A 43 -1.46 -5.26 -18.06
N LEU A 44 -1.30 -3.94 -17.91
CA LEU A 44 -2.43 -3.04 -17.67
C LEU A 44 -2.73 -2.19 -18.92
N VAL A 45 -1.78 -1.34 -19.35
CA VAL A 45 -2.02 -0.35 -20.40
C VAL A 45 -2.33 -1.04 -21.73
N ASN A 46 -1.47 -1.96 -22.17
CA ASN A 46 -1.69 -2.67 -23.43
C ASN A 46 -2.90 -3.61 -23.38
N ALA A 47 -3.15 -4.26 -22.23
CA ALA A 47 -4.33 -5.10 -22.05
C ALA A 47 -5.62 -4.28 -22.18
N TYR A 48 -5.71 -3.12 -21.50
CA TYR A 48 -6.86 -2.23 -21.62
C TYR A 48 -7.02 -1.68 -23.04
N ASN A 49 -5.96 -1.09 -23.60
CA ASN A 49 -6.01 -0.43 -24.90
C ASN A 49 -6.31 -1.40 -26.07
N SER A 50 -6.03 -2.71 -25.88
CA SER A 50 -6.34 -3.76 -26.84
C SER A 50 -7.73 -4.37 -26.66
N SER A 51 -8.37 -4.16 -25.51
CA SER A 51 -9.69 -4.73 -25.19
C SER A 51 -10.85 -3.98 -25.83
N GLN A 52 -10.62 -2.75 -26.31
CA GLN A 52 -11.63 -1.87 -26.89
C GLN A 52 -10.96 -0.79 -27.79
N ASP A 53 -11.77 -0.09 -28.62
CA ASP A 53 -11.30 0.86 -29.63
C ASP A 53 -11.70 2.33 -29.34
N GLU A 54 -12.36 2.61 -28.23
CA GLU A 54 -12.94 3.93 -27.94
C GLU A 54 -12.06 4.80 -27.05
N ILE A 55 -11.31 4.18 -26.12
CA ILE A 55 -10.52 4.89 -25.10
C ILE A 55 -9.06 4.44 -25.18
N GLU A 56 -8.14 5.37 -24.94
CA GLU A 56 -6.71 5.11 -24.82
C GLU A 56 -6.25 5.52 -23.42
N LEU A 57 -5.78 4.55 -22.61
CA LEU A 57 -5.11 4.82 -21.34
C LEU A 57 -3.65 5.20 -21.61
N VAL A 58 -3.23 6.33 -21.04
CA VAL A 58 -1.84 6.80 -21.04
C VAL A 58 -1.37 6.98 -19.60
N ILE A 59 -0.26 6.32 -19.25
CA ILE A 59 0.38 6.50 -17.95
C ILE A 59 1.64 7.36 -18.12
N GLU A 60 1.78 8.40 -17.28
CA GLU A 60 3.00 9.17 -17.14
C GLU A 60 3.70 8.76 -15.84
N PHE A 61 4.92 8.24 -15.96
CA PHE A 61 5.74 7.90 -14.81
C PHE A 61 6.60 9.11 -14.39
N THR A 62 6.54 9.46 -13.12
CA THR A 62 7.23 10.62 -12.54
C THR A 62 7.98 10.17 -11.28
N ALA A 63 9.16 10.73 -11.04
CA ALA A 63 9.94 10.43 -9.84
C ALA A 63 9.10 10.62 -8.56
N GLN A 64 9.21 9.69 -7.63
CA GLN A 64 8.35 9.59 -6.43
C GLN A 64 8.40 10.88 -5.59
N GLU A 65 9.59 11.47 -5.45
CA GLU A 65 9.84 12.63 -4.60
C GLU A 65 9.08 13.89 -5.07
N VAL A 66 8.75 13.96 -6.37
CA VAL A 66 8.10 15.15 -6.96
C VAL A 66 6.66 14.90 -7.37
N LEU A 67 6.21 13.66 -7.46
CA LEU A 67 4.87 13.33 -7.97
C LEU A 67 3.76 13.96 -7.14
N GLY A 68 3.84 13.88 -5.81
CA GLY A 68 2.81 14.41 -4.92
C GLY A 68 2.64 15.92 -5.05
N GLU A 69 3.74 16.67 -5.09
CA GLU A 69 3.70 18.13 -5.26
C GLU A 69 3.24 18.52 -6.66
N LYS A 70 3.74 17.84 -7.71
CA LYS A 70 3.32 18.02 -9.10
C LYS A 70 1.81 17.81 -9.24
N LEU A 71 1.27 16.74 -8.69
CA LEU A 71 -0.14 16.39 -8.75
C LEU A 71 -1.00 17.44 -8.03
N ARG A 72 -0.64 17.79 -6.78
CA ARG A 72 -1.35 18.81 -6.00
C ARG A 72 -1.38 20.16 -6.74
N THR A 73 -0.24 20.59 -7.25
CA THR A 73 -0.14 21.86 -8.00
C THR A 73 -1.01 21.86 -9.26
N ALA A 74 -1.02 20.75 -10.00
CA ALA A 74 -1.84 20.62 -11.19
C ALA A 74 -3.34 20.65 -10.85
N LEU A 75 -3.78 19.90 -9.82
CA LEU A 75 -5.19 19.88 -9.39
C LEU A 75 -5.67 21.25 -8.90
N ILE A 76 -4.86 21.97 -8.11
CA ILE A 76 -5.18 23.34 -7.66
C ILE A 76 -5.37 24.29 -8.84
N SER A 77 -4.59 24.13 -9.91
CA SER A 77 -4.70 24.97 -11.12
C SER A 77 -5.85 24.56 -12.05
N GLY A 78 -6.64 23.53 -11.68
CA GLY A 78 -7.73 22.99 -12.49
C GLY A 78 -7.29 22.09 -13.64
N GLY A 79 -6.02 21.64 -13.63
CA GLY A 79 -5.44 20.68 -14.57
C GLY A 79 -5.16 19.33 -13.90
N GLY A 80 -4.17 18.62 -14.43
CA GLY A 80 -3.73 17.32 -13.91
C GLY A 80 -4.32 16.14 -14.67
N PRO A 81 -4.01 14.91 -14.23
CA PRO A 81 -4.47 13.68 -14.88
C PRO A 81 -5.98 13.46 -14.64
N ASP A 82 -6.60 12.63 -15.49
CA ASP A 82 -8.01 12.22 -15.33
C ASP A 82 -8.19 11.33 -14.11
N ILE A 83 -7.24 10.41 -13.87
CA ILE A 83 -7.21 9.52 -12.71
C ILE A 83 -6.21 10.07 -11.70
N VAL A 84 -6.71 10.43 -10.51
CA VAL A 84 -5.96 10.98 -9.39
C VAL A 84 -5.57 9.85 -8.45
N ARG A 85 -4.27 9.72 -8.18
CA ARG A 85 -3.71 8.72 -7.26
C ARG A 85 -3.23 9.40 -5.97
N ALA A 86 -3.38 8.71 -4.85
CA ALA A 86 -2.78 9.11 -3.58
C ALA A 86 -2.30 7.89 -2.80
N ALA A 87 -1.33 8.08 -1.91
CA ALA A 87 -0.83 7.06 -0.99
C ALA A 87 -1.80 6.90 0.18
N GLY A 88 -2.87 6.14 -0.04
CA GLY A 88 -3.83 5.78 0.98
C GLY A 88 -4.93 6.80 1.27
N PRO A 89 -5.86 6.43 2.15
CA PRO A 89 -7.08 7.20 2.44
C PRO A 89 -6.84 8.57 3.06
N SER A 90 -5.78 8.73 3.87
CA SER A 90 -5.47 10.01 4.53
C SER A 90 -5.23 11.13 3.53
N PHE A 91 -4.43 10.87 2.49
CA PHE A 91 -4.19 11.84 1.42
C PHE A 91 -5.43 12.09 0.56
N ILE A 92 -6.23 11.05 0.34
CA ILE A 92 -7.51 11.18 -0.39
C ILE A 92 -8.47 12.09 0.38
N LYS A 93 -8.54 11.98 1.71
CA LYS A 93 -9.36 12.89 2.54
C LYS A 93 -8.93 14.35 2.36
N GLU A 94 -7.64 14.64 2.33
CA GLU A 94 -7.14 15.99 2.07
C GLU A 94 -7.56 16.52 0.70
N TYR A 95 -7.44 15.70 -0.35
CA TYR A 95 -7.88 16.08 -1.69
C TYR A 95 -9.38 16.27 -1.76
N GLN A 96 -10.17 15.43 -1.09
CA GLN A 96 -11.63 15.57 -1.01
C GLN A 96 -12.03 16.88 -0.34
N MET A 97 -11.43 17.21 0.82
CA MET A 97 -11.71 18.47 1.54
C MET A 97 -11.31 19.72 0.73
N ALA A 98 -10.29 19.61 -0.11
CA ALA A 98 -9.86 20.68 -1.01
C ALA A 98 -10.68 20.77 -2.32
N GLY A 99 -11.69 19.89 -2.50
CA GLY A 99 -12.50 19.85 -3.72
C GLY A 99 -11.75 19.38 -4.97
N MET A 100 -10.69 18.57 -4.77
CA MET A 100 -9.82 18.07 -5.84
C MET A 100 -10.25 16.69 -6.36
N LEU A 101 -11.35 16.13 -5.85
CA LEU A 101 -11.87 14.82 -6.26
C LEU A 101 -13.35 14.93 -6.67
N GLU A 102 -13.70 14.18 -7.70
CA GLU A 102 -15.07 13.96 -8.14
C GLU A 102 -15.81 13.06 -7.16
N ASN A 103 -17.11 13.34 -6.93
CA ASN A 103 -17.99 12.41 -6.23
C ASN A 103 -18.28 11.21 -7.12
N LEU A 104 -18.02 10.01 -6.61
CA LEU A 104 -18.11 8.76 -7.37
C LEU A 104 -19.42 7.99 -7.13
N ASP A 105 -20.37 8.50 -6.35
CA ASP A 105 -21.60 7.78 -5.97
C ASP A 105 -22.39 7.31 -7.18
N ALA A 106 -22.56 8.17 -8.20
CA ALA A 106 -23.28 7.82 -9.42
C ALA A 106 -22.59 6.70 -10.20
N TYR A 107 -21.26 6.71 -10.27
CA TYR A 107 -20.47 5.65 -10.89
C TYR A 107 -20.50 4.37 -10.06
N ALA A 108 -20.46 4.47 -8.73
CA ALA A 108 -20.54 3.33 -7.84
C ALA A 108 -21.90 2.59 -7.99
N GLU A 109 -22.99 3.33 -8.11
CA GLU A 109 -24.32 2.78 -8.39
C GLU A 109 -24.36 2.14 -9.79
N GLN A 110 -23.90 2.87 -10.81
CA GLN A 110 -23.90 2.41 -12.21
C GLN A 110 -23.11 1.10 -12.40
N TYR A 111 -21.96 0.99 -11.75
CA TYR A 111 -21.02 -0.12 -11.92
C TYR A 111 -21.09 -1.18 -10.83
N GLY A 112 -21.81 -0.95 -9.75
CA GLY A 112 -21.96 -1.87 -8.62
C GLY A 112 -20.66 -2.10 -7.86
N TRP A 113 -19.82 -1.09 -7.69
CA TRP A 113 -18.50 -1.23 -7.04
C TRP A 113 -18.59 -1.70 -5.59
N ASN A 114 -19.64 -1.30 -4.87
CA ASN A 114 -19.90 -1.73 -3.49
C ASN A 114 -20.11 -3.25 -3.34
N ASN A 115 -20.45 -3.95 -4.42
CA ASN A 115 -20.62 -5.42 -4.44
C ASN A 115 -19.36 -6.16 -4.92
N LYS A 116 -18.38 -5.44 -5.48
CA LYS A 116 -17.14 -6.01 -6.03
C LYS A 116 -15.98 -5.91 -5.06
N ILE A 117 -15.95 -4.85 -4.26
CA ILE A 117 -14.86 -4.51 -3.36
C ILE A 117 -15.23 -4.93 -1.95
N VAL A 118 -14.28 -5.49 -1.19
CA VAL A 118 -14.53 -5.85 0.22
C VAL A 118 -14.93 -4.61 1.02
N PRO A 119 -15.93 -4.71 1.93
CA PRO A 119 -16.58 -3.54 2.54
C PRO A 119 -15.63 -2.59 3.27
N TRP A 120 -14.68 -3.10 4.06
CA TRP A 120 -13.76 -2.25 4.79
C TRP A 120 -12.86 -1.41 3.86
N ALA A 121 -12.45 -1.99 2.72
CA ALA A 121 -11.63 -1.31 1.74
C ALA A 121 -12.45 -0.30 0.90
N TYR A 122 -13.68 -0.66 0.51
CA TYR A 122 -14.60 0.29 -0.13
C TYR A 122 -14.86 1.52 0.76
N ASN A 123 -15.13 1.28 2.05
CA ASN A 123 -15.41 2.34 3.01
C ASN A 123 -14.21 3.25 3.27
N SER A 124 -12.98 2.81 2.98
CA SER A 124 -11.79 3.65 3.09
C SER A 124 -11.78 4.85 2.13
N GLY A 125 -12.57 4.79 1.06
CA GLY A 125 -12.76 5.89 0.10
C GLY A 125 -14.04 6.70 0.32
N VAL A 126 -14.83 6.35 1.36
CA VAL A 126 -16.10 7.04 1.70
C VAL A 126 -15.83 8.12 2.73
N PHE A 127 -16.13 9.38 2.39
CA PHE A 127 -16.00 10.53 3.26
C PHE A 127 -17.32 11.29 3.30
N ASP A 128 -17.77 11.64 4.50
CA ASP A 128 -19.03 12.36 4.72
C ASP A 128 -20.25 11.67 4.06
N GLY A 129 -20.21 10.33 3.98
CA GLY A 129 -21.28 9.51 3.41
C GLY A 129 -21.24 9.33 1.90
N SER A 130 -20.25 9.87 1.20
CA SER A 130 -20.06 9.76 -0.26
C SER A 130 -18.73 9.16 -0.64
N LEU A 131 -18.68 8.43 -1.74
CA LEU A 131 -17.48 7.81 -2.29
C LEU A 131 -16.68 8.83 -3.11
N PHE A 132 -15.38 8.97 -2.85
CA PHE A 132 -14.46 9.82 -3.61
C PHE A 132 -13.25 9.08 -4.18
N ALA A 133 -12.97 7.86 -3.67
CA ALA A 133 -11.86 7.06 -4.18
C ALA A 133 -12.16 5.56 -4.10
N LEU A 134 -11.48 4.79 -4.94
CA LEU A 134 -11.44 3.34 -4.91
C LEU A 134 -10.10 2.85 -4.37
N PRO A 135 -10.07 1.76 -3.59
CA PRO A 135 -8.83 1.16 -3.09
C PRO A 135 -8.16 0.36 -4.21
N LEU A 136 -6.94 0.74 -4.58
CA LEU A 136 -6.20 0.05 -5.65
C LEU A 136 -5.35 -1.09 -5.11
N THR A 137 -4.74 -0.91 -3.93
CA THR A 137 -3.82 -1.90 -3.35
C THR A 137 -4.11 -2.04 -1.87
N TYR A 138 -4.43 -3.25 -1.41
CA TYR A 138 -4.43 -3.53 0.02
C TYR A 138 -3.14 -4.23 0.43
N GLU A 139 -2.66 -3.93 1.63
CA GLU A 139 -1.36 -4.35 2.11
C GLU A 139 -1.29 -4.45 3.64
N SER A 140 -0.21 -5.00 4.14
CA SER A 140 0.08 -5.11 5.57
C SER A 140 1.57 -5.01 5.83
N MET A 141 1.94 -4.54 7.01
CA MET A 141 3.26 -4.78 7.56
C MET A 141 3.39 -6.24 7.99
N ILE A 142 4.53 -6.83 7.67
CA ILE A 142 4.88 -8.22 7.98
C ILE A 142 6.35 -8.32 8.43
N MET A 143 6.73 -9.49 8.86
CA MET A 143 8.12 -9.87 9.10
C MET A 143 8.58 -10.83 8.00
N LEU A 144 9.66 -10.48 7.31
CA LEU A 144 10.40 -11.40 6.46
C LEU A 144 11.57 -11.98 7.25
N TYR A 145 11.90 -13.25 7.01
CA TYR A 145 13.03 -13.91 7.65
C TYR A 145 13.78 -14.80 6.65
N ASN A 146 15.09 -14.97 6.84
CA ASN A 146 15.88 -15.87 6.03
C ASN A 146 15.63 -17.30 6.51
N LYS A 147 14.81 -18.05 5.78
CA LYS A 147 14.34 -19.39 6.14
C LYS A 147 15.48 -20.40 6.21
N THR A 148 16.45 -20.32 5.31
CA THR A 148 17.63 -21.18 5.29
C THR A 148 18.47 -20.94 6.53
N LEU A 149 18.76 -19.68 6.87
CA LEU A 149 19.50 -19.32 8.08
C LEU A 149 18.81 -19.83 9.36
N PHE A 150 17.48 -19.67 9.46
CA PHE A 150 16.71 -20.13 10.60
C PHE A 150 16.79 -21.66 10.74
N ALA A 151 16.64 -22.39 9.63
CA ALA A 151 16.75 -23.86 9.61
C ALA A 151 18.14 -24.35 10.00
N GLU A 152 19.21 -23.75 9.47
CA GLU A 152 20.60 -24.09 9.77
C GLU A 152 20.94 -23.93 11.25
N ASN A 153 20.34 -22.93 11.92
CA ASN A 153 20.61 -22.62 13.33
C ASN A 153 19.56 -23.18 14.29
N GLY A 154 18.54 -23.86 13.80
CA GLY A 154 17.44 -24.37 14.62
C GLY A 154 16.63 -23.25 15.31
N TRP A 155 16.51 -22.09 14.69
CA TRP A 155 15.72 -20.98 15.20
C TRP A 155 14.24 -21.16 14.84
N GLY A 156 13.36 -20.90 15.81
CA GLY A 156 11.93 -20.74 15.56
C GLY A 156 11.61 -19.32 15.03
N VAL A 157 10.58 -19.22 14.21
CA VAL A 157 10.04 -17.91 13.81
C VAL A 157 9.33 -17.29 15.02
N PRO A 158 9.72 -16.08 15.49
CA PRO A 158 9.18 -15.53 16.72
C PRO A 158 7.71 -15.14 16.56
N THR A 159 6.89 -15.54 17.52
CA THR A 159 5.45 -15.21 17.64
C THR A 159 5.15 -14.31 18.84
N THR A 160 6.07 -14.26 19.81
CA THR A 160 5.96 -13.47 21.03
C THR A 160 7.17 -12.58 21.22
N LEU A 161 7.08 -11.62 22.17
CA LEU A 161 8.20 -10.74 22.55
C LEU A 161 9.39 -11.56 23.06
N GLU A 162 9.15 -12.58 23.91
CA GLU A 162 10.22 -13.41 24.47
C GLU A 162 10.97 -14.17 23.37
N GLU A 163 10.24 -14.75 22.42
CA GLU A 163 10.84 -15.45 21.27
C GLU A 163 11.60 -14.47 20.36
N LEU A 164 11.10 -13.25 20.17
CA LEU A 164 11.80 -12.21 19.42
C LEU A 164 13.12 -11.83 20.10
N GLU A 165 13.10 -11.60 21.41
CA GLU A 165 14.31 -11.26 22.20
C GLU A 165 15.33 -12.43 22.18
N ASP A 166 14.86 -13.69 22.17
CA ASP A 166 15.72 -14.88 22.02
C ASP A 166 16.41 -14.94 20.64
N VAL A 167 15.64 -14.74 19.56
CA VAL A 167 16.20 -14.66 18.19
C VAL A 167 17.17 -13.47 18.07
N ALA A 168 16.81 -12.32 18.62
CA ALA A 168 17.66 -11.14 18.64
C ALA A 168 19.01 -11.41 19.34
N SER A 169 18.99 -12.07 20.50
CA SER A 169 20.20 -12.45 21.22
C SER A 169 21.08 -13.39 20.41
N LYS A 170 20.49 -14.39 19.75
CA LYS A 170 21.20 -15.34 18.89
C LYS A 170 21.81 -14.70 17.66
N ALA A 171 21.07 -13.81 17.00
CA ALA A 171 21.57 -13.05 15.84
C ALA A 171 22.78 -12.19 16.21
N LYS A 172 22.68 -11.43 17.32
CA LYS A 172 23.78 -10.61 17.84
C LYS A 172 25.01 -11.42 18.21
N ALA A 173 24.83 -12.63 18.77
CA ALA A 173 25.93 -13.55 19.08
C ALA A 173 26.69 -14.05 17.84
N MET A 174 26.09 -13.94 16.65
CA MET A 174 26.68 -14.24 15.35
C MET A 174 27.17 -12.98 14.61
N ASP A 175 27.26 -11.83 15.28
CA ASP A 175 27.61 -10.53 14.68
C ASP A 175 26.65 -10.11 13.55
N MET A 176 25.38 -10.43 13.73
CA MET A 176 24.32 -10.19 12.75
C MET A 176 23.29 -9.21 13.33
N ASN A 177 22.76 -8.34 12.52
CA ASN A 177 21.65 -7.46 12.89
C ASN A 177 20.37 -8.28 13.10
N VAL A 178 19.50 -7.82 14.00
CA VAL A 178 18.18 -8.46 14.23
C VAL A 178 17.30 -8.22 13.01
N TYR A 179 17.12 -6.95 12.68
CA TYR A 179 16.38 -6.51 11.51
C TYR A 179 17.25 -5.69 10.57
N SER A 180 17.08 -5.90 9.28
CA SER A 180 17.54 -4.98 8.24
C SER A 180 16.44 -3.99 7.95
N TYR A 181 16.73 -2.68 8.09
CA TYR A 181 15.87 -1.58 7.71
C TYR A 181 16.62 -0.27 7.76
N GLY A 182 16.14 0.77 7.04
CA GLY A 182 16.77 2.08 7.00
C GLY A 182 15.79 3.17 6.59
N SER A 183 16.21 4.44 6.77
CA SER A 183 15.36 5.60 6.48
C SER A 183 15.92 6.59 5.46
N THR A 184 17.13 6.33 4.93
CA THR A 184 17.71 7.18 3.90
C THR A 184 16.83 7.17 2.64
N GLY A 185 16.46 8.36 2.16
CA GLY A 185 15.59 8.53 0.99
C GLY A 185 14.10 8.37 1.25
N TRP A 186 13.70 7.76 2.37
CA TRP A 186 12.31 7.64 2.75
C TRP A 186 12.11 7.72 4.27
N GLN A 187 12.01 8.91 4.80
CA GLN A 187 11.84 9.18 6.24
C GLN A 187 10.58 8.57 6.87
N PRO A 188 9.41 8.44 6.18
CA PRO A 188 8.24 7.80 6.77
C PRO A 188 8.40 6.35 7.24
N THR A 189 9.57 5.69 7.03
CA THR A 189 9.83 4.37 7.63
C THR A 189 9.62 4.33 9.15
N HIS A 190 9.81 5.46 9.84
CA HIS A 190 9.57 5.55 11.29
C HIS A 190 8.10 5.27 11.66
N GLU A 191 7.14 5.70 10.84
CA GLU A 191 5.72 5.44 11.09
C GLU A 191 5.38 3.95 11.04
N HIS A 192 6.10 3.17 10.21
CA HIS A 192 5.95 1.72 10.17
C HIS A 192 6.27 1.11 11.52
N LEU A 193 7.41 1.50 12.11
CA LEU A 193 7.87 0.99 13.41
C LEU A 193 6.92 1.41 14.52
N VAL A 194 6.51 2.67 14.57
CA VAL A 194 5.50 3.15 15.53
C VAL A 194 4.19 2.39 15.38
N GLY A 195 3.69 2.24 14.15
CA GLY A 195 2.48 1.48 13.86
C GLY A 195 2.56 0.02 14.33
N ILE A 196 3.71 -0.64 14.11
CA ILE A 196 3.96 -2.01 14.59
C ILE A 196 3.80 -2.09 16.10
N TYR A 197 4.47 -1.21 16.86
CA TYR A 197 4.44 -1.27 18.32
C TYR A 197 3.08 -0.88 18.89
N LEU A 198 2.40 0.11 18.33
CA LEU A 198 1.02 0.44 18.73
C LEU A 198 0.08 -0.75 18.54
N ASN A 199 0.13 -1.43 17.40
CA ASN A 199 -0.78 -2.55 17.13
C ASN A 199 -0.36 -3.86 17.82
N ASN A 200 0.95 -4.16 17.92
CA ASN A 200 1.41 -5.44 18.44
C ASN A 200 1.77 -5.43 19.93
N TYR A 201 1.87 -4.24 20.56
CA TYR A 201 2.01 -4.10 22.02
C TYR A 201 0.71 -3.59 22.65
N ALA A 202 0.25 -2.39 22.28
CA ALA A 202 -1.00 -1.86 22.84
C ALA A 202 -2.23 -2.66 22.41
N GLY A 203 -2.15 -3.30 21.26
CA GLY A 203 -3.19 -4.16 20.70
C GLY A 203 -4.19 -3.41 19.82
N PRO A 204 -4.71 -4.08 18.79
CA PRO A 204 -5.56 -3.44 17.78
C PRO A 204 -6.89 -2.92 18.34
N GLU A 205 -7.41 -3.51 19.41
CA GLU A 205 -8.62 -3.02 20.08
C GLU A 205 -8.38 -1.66 20.77
N ASN A 206 -7.24 -1.47 21.43
CA ASN A 206 -6.89 -0.19 22.03
C ASN A 206 -6.64 0.87 20.96
N VAL A 207 -5.95 0.50 19.88
CA VAL A 207 -5.74 1.39 18.73
C VAL A 207 -7.09 1.81 18.13
N TYR A 208 -8.01 0.86 17.89
CA TYR A 208 -9.34 1.18 17.39
C TYR A 208 -10.06 2.20 18.28
N LYS A 209 -10.08 1.97 19.60
CA LYS A 209 -10.71 2.90 20.55
C LYS A 209 -10.10 4.30 20.53
N ALA A 210 -8.78 4.39 20.33
CA ALA A 210 -8.10 5.68 20.20
C ALA A 210 -8.46 6.37 18.88
N LEU A 211 -8.51 5.62 17.76
CA LEU A 211 -8.90 6.13 16.46
C LEU A 211 -10.33 6.72 16.45
N ILE A 212 -11.27 6.11 17.17
CA ILE A 212 -12.66 6.59 17.27
C ILE A 212 -12.88 7.57 18.43
N GLY A 213 -11.83 7.90 19.21
CA GLY A 213 -11.89 8.87 20.32
C GLY A 213 -12.47 8.33 21.63
N GLU A 214 -12.57 7.01 21.80
CA GLU A 214 -12.98 6.36 23.06
C GLU A 214 -11.81 6.11 24.02
N LYS A 215 -10.58 6.29 23.57
CA LYS A 215 -9.35 6.16 24.36
C LYS A 215 -8.39 7.27 23.98
N GLU A 216 -7.67 7.80 24.98
CA GLU A 216 -6.65 8.81 24.76
C GLU A 216 -5.33 8.18 24.30
N TRP A 217 -4.60 8.83 23.43
CA TRP A 217 -3.24 8.40 23.02
C TRP A 217 -2.21 8.53 24.16
N THR A 218 -2.55 9.23 25.22
CA THR A 218 -1.75 9.32 26.46
C THR A 218 -1.99 8.17 27.45
N ASP A 219 -2.87 7.21 27.09
CA ASP A 219 -3.07 6.02 27.94
C ASP A 219 -1.75 5.25 28.11
N PRO A 220 -1.42 4.77 29.31
CA PRO A 220 -0.17 4.07 29.58
C PRO A 220 0.18 2.96 28.61
N VAL A 221 -0.82 2.25 28.07
CA VAL A 221 -0.58 1.16 27.11
C VAL A 221 0.12 1.62 25.83
N PHE A 222 -0.14 2.85 25.37
CA PHE A 222 0.55 3.42 24.21
C PHE A 222 1.92 3.96 24.56
N VAL A 223 2.07 4.58 25.74
CA VAL A 223 3.36 5.02 26.24
C VAL A 223 4.32 3.83 26.37
N GLU A 224 3.89 2.75 27.00
CA GLU A 224 4.67 1.51 27.14
C GLU A 224 5.06 0.90 25.78
N ALA A 225 4.16 0.94 24.80
CA ALA A 225 4.46 0.48 23.44
C ALA A 225 5.60 1.26 22.80
N ILE A 226 5.59 2.58 22.93
CA ILE A 226 6.63 3.45 22.36
C ILE A 226 7.93 3.39 23.17
N GLU A 227 7.87 3.21 24.49
CA GLU A 227 9.06 2.95 25.31
C GLU A 227 9.76 1.64 24.90
N LEU A 228 9.00 0.58 24.60
CA LEU A 228 9.58 -0.66 24.09
C LEU A 228 10.21 -0.45 22.70
N LEU A 229 9.57 0.32 21.81
CA LEU A 229 10.16 0.68 20.52
C LEU A 229 11.47 1.43 20.72
N ARG A 230 11.50 2.45 21.60
CA ARG A 230 12.70 3.21 21.91
C ARG A 230 13.82 2.31 22.44
N LYS A 231 13.51 1.41 23.38
CA LYS A 231 14.46 0.42 23.92
C LYS A 231 15.07 -0.41 22.79
N HIS A 232 14.25 -1.01 21.91
CA HIS A 232 14.72 -1.86 20.83
C HIS A 232 15.51 -1.07 19.77
N MET A 233 15.12 0.17 19.47
CA MET A 233 15.81 1.00 18.48
C MET A 233 17.14 1.55 19.03
N VAL A 234 17.09 2.23 20.19
CA VAL A 234 18.22 3.03 20.70
C VAL A 234 19.14 2.21 21.57
N ASP A 235 18.58 1.49 22.57
CA ASP A 235 19.39 0.80 23.58
C ASP A 235 19.90 -0.55 23.04
N GLU A 236 19.14 -1.20 22.20
CA GLU A 236 19.45 -2.55 21.70
C GLU A 236 19.85 -2.61 20.22
N GLY A 237 19.60 -1.57 19.43
CA GLY A 237 20.01 -1.49 18.03
C GLY A 237 19.42 -2.59 17.16
N TYR A 238 18.14 -2.91 17.31
CA TYR A 238 17.50 -4.00 16.53
C TYR A 238 17.54 -3.74 15.04
N TRP A 239 17.34 -2.49 14.62
CA TRP A 239 17.37 -2.14 13.18
C TRP A 239 18.77 -1.69 12.77
N SER A 240 19.38 -2.46 11.88
CA SER A 240 20.70 -2.19 11.29
C SER A 240 21.83 -1.98 12.31
N GLY A 241 21.66 -2.49 13.53
CA GLY A 241 22.67 -2.51 14.59
C GLY A 241 22.80 -1.21 15.40
N SER A 242 22.38 -0.09 14.86
CA SER A 242 22.40 1.20 15.56
C SER A 242 21.48 2.22 14.88
N LEU A 243 21.10 3.25 15.63
CA LEU A 243 20.34 4.39 15.12
C LEU A 243 21.09 5.13 14.02
N GLU A 244 22.42 5.29 14.14
CA GLU A 244 23.25 5.93 13.12
C GLU A 244 23.21 5.17 11.80
N ASN A 245 23.36 3.84 11.84
CA ASN A 245 23.27 3.01 10.65
C ASN A 245 21.88 3.03 10.04
N TYR A 246 20.83 2.99 10.87
CA TYR A 246 19.45 3.08 10.42
C TYR A 246 19.19 4.36 9.61
N TYR A 247 19.72 5.50 10.03
CA TYR A 247 19.61 6.75 9.27
C TYR A 247 20.49 6.79 8.00
N ALA A 248 21.54 5.98 7.93
CA ALA A 248 22.49 5.99 6.81
C ALA A 248 22.12 5.02 5.68
N ILE A 249 21.27 4.02 5.97
CA ILE A 249 20.95 2.91 5.05
C ILE A 249 19.72 3.26 4.23
N ASP A 250 19.82 3.08 2.90
CA ASP A 250 18.75 3.29 1.92
C ASP A 250 17.98 1.98 1.60
N TRP A 251 17.00 2.13 0.72
CA TRP A 251 16.13 1.04 0.27
C TRP A 251 16.90 -0.15 -0.29
N ASP A 252 17.84 0.06 -1.18
CA ASP A 252 18.59 -1.04 -1.80
C ASP A 252 19.51 -1.71 -0.78
N GLN A 253 20.21 -0.90 0.02
CA GLN A 253 21.17 -1.40 1.00
C GLN A 253 20.54 -2.29 2.07
N PHE A 254 19.34 -1.97 2.58
CA PHE A 254 18.73 -2.84 3.59
C PHE A 254 18.15 -4.14 3.01
N HIS A 255 17.68 -4.14 1.77
CA HIS A 255 17.26 -5.37 1.09
C HIS A 255 18.48 -6.27 0.78
N ASP A 256 19.57 -5.68 0.31
CA ASP A 256 20.80 -6.42 0.05
C ASP A 256 21.42 -6.97 1.35
N ALA A 257 21.39 -6.20 2.44
CA ALA A 257 21.86 -6.67 3.75
C ALA A 257 21.06 -7.87 4.27
N PHE A 258 19.75 -7.91 4.03
CA PHE A 258 18.90 -9.04 4.40
C PHE A 258 19.25 -10.31 3.60
N SER A 259 19.34 -10.23 2.28
CA SER A 259 19.69 -11.38 1.45
C SER A 259 21.14 -11.84 1.64
N ALA A 260 22.05 -10.93 2.00
CA ALA A 260 23.46 -11.24 2.29
C ALA A 260 23.68 -11.83 3.70
N ARG A 261 22.64 -12.14 4.48
CA ARG A 261 22.71 -12.61 5.87
C ARG A 261 23.37 -11.64 6.85
N ASN A 262 23.37 -10.33 6.55
CA ASN A 262 23.81 -9.32 7.51
C ASN A 262 22.74 -8.99 8.55
N ALA A 263 21.51 -9.43 8.31
CA ALA A 263 20.40 -9.40 9.25
C ALA A 263 19.59 -10.70 9.21
N ALA A 264 19.04 -11.12 10.34
CA ALA A 264 18.23 -12.32 10.45
C ALA A 264 16.84 -12.15 9.82
N MET A 265 16.27 -10.96 9.99
CA MET A 265 14.89 -10.63 9.65
C MET A 265 14.81 -9.22 9.02
N MET A 266 13.62 -8.89 8.49
CA MET A 266 13.26 -7.56 8.03
C MET A 266 11.80 -7.28 8.37
N THR A 267 11.51 -6.13 9.00
CA THR A 267 10.13 -5.66 9.24
C THR A 267 9.74 -4.71 8.13
N ILE A 268 8.86 -5.11 7.24
CA ILE A 268 8.55 -4.37 6.03
C ILE A 268 7.10 -4.68 5.58
N GLY A 269 6.61 -3.90 4.62
CA GLY A 269 5.30 -4.16 4.04
C GLY A 269 5.33 -5.11 2.85
N THR A 270 4.16 -5.62 2.50
CA THR A 270 3.96 -6.59 1.42
C THR A 270 4.38 -6.08 0.04
N TRP A 271 4.50 -4.77 -0.13
CA TRP A 271 5.02 -4.14 -1.36
C TRP A 271 6.48 -4.48 -1.70
N THR A 272 7.18 -5.23 -0.83
CA THR A 272 8.57 -5.66 -1.04
C THR A 272 8.71 -7.09 -1.53
N PHE A 273 7.63 -7.83 -1.72
CA PHE A 273 7.70 -9.23 -2.14
C PHE A 273 8.51 -9.39 -3.44
N GLN A 274 8.24 -8.57 -4.45
CA GLN A 274 8.97 -8.60 -5.72
C GLN A 274 10.48 -8.39 -5.52
N ARG A 275 10.87 -7.38 -4.77
CA ARG A 275 12.29 -7.09 -4.51
C ARG A 275 12.96 -8.22 -3.71
N THR A 276 12.27 -8.76 -2.72
CA THR A 276 12.76 -9.89 -1.92
C THR A 276 12.96 -11.13 -2.79
N GLU A 277 11.98 -11.49 -3.62
CA GLU A 277 12.09 -12.63 -4.54
C GLU A 277 13.27 -12.44 -5.52
N MET A 278 13.43 -11.25 -6.10
CA MET A 278 14.55 -10.94 -6.98
C MET A 278 15.91 -11.13 -6.30
N ASN A 279 16.07 -10.67 -5.06
CA ASN A 279 17.31 -10.81 -4.33
C ASN A 279 17.61 -12.28 -4.01
N PHE A 280 16.60 -13.02 -3.54
CA PHE A 280 16.77 -14.44 -3.15
C PHE A 280 16.86 -15.40 -4.34
N SER A 281 16.28 -15.07 -5.50
CA SER A 281 16.39 -15.88 -6.71
C SER A 281 17.83 -16.00 -7.25
N SER A 282 18.73 -15.12 -6.82
CA SER A 282 20.15 -15.09 -7.24
C SER A 282 21.10 -15.84 -6.29
N ILE A 283 20.61 -16.39 -5.19
CA ILE A 283 21.38 -17.07 -4.14
C ILE A 283 20.74 -18.41 -3.77
N ASP A 284 21.44 -19.25 -3.00
CA ASP A 284 20.94 -20.55 -2.58
C ASP A 284 20.01 -20.50 -1.34
N ASP A 285 19.88 -19.33 -0.71
CA ASP A 285 18.99 -19.14 0.43
C ASP A 285 17.53 -19.01 0.00
N ASP A 286 16.63 -19.41 0.92
CA ASP A 286 15.18 -19.22 0.81
C ASP A 286 14.70 -18.21 1.87
N TRP A 287 13.72 -17.41 1.52
CA TRP A 287 13.05 -16.50 2.43
C TRP A 287 11.66 -16.98 2.82
N GLY A 288 11.20 -16.55 3.97
CA GLY A 288 9.84 -16.76 4.45
C GLY A 288 9.23 -15.46 4.96
N TRP A 289 7.93 -15.48 5.16
CA TRP A 289 7.20 -14.40 5.80
C TRP A 289 6.49 -14.90 7.05
N ALA A 290 6.18 -14.00 7.96
CA ALA A 290 5.34 -14.27 9.13
C ALA A 290 4.57 -13.01 9.53
N PRO A 291 3.43 -13.12 10.22
CA PRO A 291 2.88 -12.01 10.99
C PRO A 291 3.92 -11.44 11.94
N LEU A 292 3.81 -10.15 12.25
CA LEU A 292 4.65 -9.56 13.30
C LEU A 292 4.34 -10.21 14.64
N PRO A 293 5.34 -10.45 15.51
CA PRO A 293 5.13 -11.10 16.79
C PRO A 293 4.23 -10.26 17.70
N SER A 294 3.43 -10.92 18.52
CA SER A 294 2.74 -10.29 19.64
C SER A 294 3.76 -9.78 20.66
N LEU A 295 3.72 -8.50 20.98
CA LEU A 295 4.66 -7.87 21.91
C LEU A 295 4.09 -7.75 23.33
N SER A 296 2.81 -8.09 23.52
CA SER A 296 2.15 -8.16 24.82
C SER A 296 0.87 -8.98 24.74
N SER A 297 0.27 -9.26 25.89
CA SER A 297 -1.04 -9.96 25.96
C SER A 297 -2.22 -9.16 25.41
N ASN A 298 -2.04 -7.90 25.04
CA ASN A 298 -3.09 -7.07 24.42
C ASN A 298 -3.24 -7.32 22.91
N SER A 299 -2.26 -7.94 22.27
CA SER A 299 -2.27 -8.24 20.85
C SER A 299 -2.52 -9.74 20.59
N PRO A 300 -3.33 -10.12 19.59
CA PRO A 300 -3.45 -11.53 19.21
C PRO A 300 -2.13 -12.07 18.61
N ASP A 301 -1.95 -13.40 18.67
CA ASP A 301 -0.77 -14.07 18.15
C ASP A 301 -0.54 -13.88 16.65
N GLN A 302 -1.62 -13.67 15.91
CA GLN A 302 -1.59 -13.28 14.50
C GLN A 302 -2.36 -11.99 14.33
N ASN A 303 -1.67 -10.93 13.95
CA ASN A 303 -2.24 -9.61 13.72
C ASN A 303 -1.65 -9.00 12.45
N PHE A 304 -2.52 -8.59 11.55
CA PHE A 304 -2.14 -7.89 10.34
C PHE A 304 -2.60 -6.44 10.40
N MET A 305 -1.70 -5.50 10.19
CA MET A 305 -2.05 -4.09 10.09
C MET A 305 -2.62 -3.82 8.70
N LEU A 306 -3.94 -3.62 8.63
CA LEU A 306 -4.61 -3.31 7.36
C LEU A 306 -4.19 -1.94 6.85
N ALA A 307 -3.87 -1.87 5.57
CA ALA A 307 -3.69 -0.63 4.85
C ALA A 307 -4.28 -0.70 3.44
N ILE A 308 -4.68 0.45 2.94
CA ILE A 308 -4.80 0.73 1.52
C ILE A 308 -3.58 1.56 1.14
N GLY A 309 -2.61 0.91 0.49
CA GLY A 309 -1.36 1.57 0.09
C GLY A 309 -1.56 2.57 -1.04
N THR A 310 -2.55 2.32 -1.89
CA THR A 310 -2.90 3.23 -3.00
C THR A 310 -4.41 3.35 -3.12
N SER A 311 -4.89 4.59 -3.17
CA SER A 311 -6.26 4.95 -3.50
C SER A 311 -6.30 5.77 -4.78
N ILE A 312 -7.36 5.59 -5.58
CA ILE A 312 -7.54 6.29 -6.85
C ILE A 312 -8.93 6.93 -6.93
N GLY A 313 -8.96 8.19 -7.34
CA GLY A 313 -10.19 8.95 -7.59
C GLY A 313 -10.18 9.56 -8.99
N LEU A 314 -11.16 10.40 -9.28
CA LEU A 314 -11.25 11.13 -10.54
C LEU A 314 -11.03 12.63 -10.33
N ASN A 315 -10.38 13.26 -11.29
CA ASN A 315 -10.22 14.72 -11.33
C ASN A 315 -11.57 15.38 -11.64
N PRO A 316 -12.11 16.26 -10.78
CA PRO A 316 -13.41 16.90 -11.01
C PRO A 316 -13.41 17.82 -12.25
N ASN A 317 -12.23 18.31 -12.68
CA ASN A 317 -12.06 19.15 -13.84
C ASN A 317 -11.79 18.38 -15.13
N SER A 318 -11.66 17.05 -15.08
CA SER A 318 -11.50 16.24 -16.28
C SER A 318 -12.76 16.30 -17.16
N ILE A 319 -12.57 16.48 -18.45
CA ILE A 319 -13.64 16.36 -19.46
C ILE A 319 -13.91 14.92 -19.86
N ASN A 320 -13.04 13.99 -19.43
CA ASN A 320 -13.08 12.56 -19.79
C ASN A 320 -13.48 11.68 -18.60
N LYS A 321 -14.19 12.22 -17.59
CA LYS A 321 -14.55 11.50 -16.35
C LYS A 321 -15.25 10.18 -16.59
N ASP A 322 -16.22 10.14 -17.52
CA ASP A 322 -16.97 8.94 -17.85
C ASP A 322 -16.07 7.84 -18.46
N ALA A 323 -15.12 8.25 -19.32
CA ALA A 323 -14.15 7.35 -19.90
C ALA A 323 -13.18 6.81 -18.84
N ALA A 324 -12.72 7.67 -17.93
CA ALA A 324 -11.86 7.27 -16.82
C ALA A 324 -12.60 6.34 -15.85
N ALA A 325 -13.86 6.64 -15.48
CA ALA A 325 -14.69 5.75 -14.65
C ALA A 325 -14.95 4.39 -15.33
N SER A 326 -15.15 4.38 -16.64
CA SER A 326 -15.29 3.13 -17.43
C SER A 326 -14.01 2.29 -17.38
N MET A 327 -12.84 2.90 -17.48
CA MET A 327 -11.55 2.21 -17.33
C MET A 327 -11.38 1.64 -15.91
N LEU A 328 -11.70 2.41 -14.88
CA LEU A 328 -11.67 1.90 -13.51
C LEU A 328 -12.64 0.73 -13.34
N ASN A 329 -13.85 0.82 -13.87
CA ASN A 329 -14.78 -0.30 -13.83
C ASN A 329 -14.25 -1.53 -14.58
N TRP A 330 -13.60 -1.35 -15.73
CA TRP A 330 -12.96 -2.47 -16.42
C TRP A 330 -11.92 -3.14 -15.51
N LEU A 331 -11.06 -2.38 -14.86
CA LEU A 331 -10.04 -2.90 -13.93
C LEU A 331 -10.68 -3.67 -12.77
N PHE A 332 -11.66 -3.08 -12.07
CA PHE A 332 -12.34 -3.70 -10.93
C PHE A 332 -13.31 -4.84 -11.30
N SER A 333 -13.50 -5.12 -12.58
CA SER A 333 -14.37 -6.20 -13.07
C SER A 333 -13.61 -7.36 -13.74
N ASN A 334 -12.31 -7.20 -14.00
CA ASN A 334 -11.50 -8.21 -14.70
C ASN A 334 -10.47 -8.83 -13.76
N LYS A 335 -10.93 -9.76 -12.92
CA LYS A 335 -10.05 -10.47 -11.96
C LYS A 335 -8.82 -11.10 -12.62
N ASP A 336 -8.98 -11.70 -13.82
CA ASP A 336 -7.87 -12.32 -14.54
C ASP A 336 -6.76 -11.30 -14.87
N VAL A 337 -7.14 -10.10 -15.30
CA VAL A 337 -6.16 -9.02 -15.57
C VAL A 337 -5.47 -8.57 -14.28
N VAL A 338 -6.25 -8.35 -13.23
CA VAL A 338 -5.74 -7.95 -11.91
C VAL A 338 -4.77 -9.00 -11.37
N ILE A 339 -5.16 -10.28 -11.37
CA ILE A 339 -4.34 -11.37 -10.85
C ILE A 339 -3.08 -11.54 -11.71
N ASN A 340 -3.17 -11.48 -13.02
CA ASN A 340 -2.00 -11.57 -13.91
C ASN A 340 -1.04 -10.40 -13.73
N LEU A 341 -1.55 -9.18 -13.50
CA LEU A 341 -0.75 -8.01 -13.18
C LEU A 341 -0.09 -8.15 -11.81
N SER A 342 -0.88 -8.47 -10.78
CA SER A 342 -0.40 -8.66 -9.41
C SER A 342 0.60 -9.80 -9.31
N ASN A 343 0.35 -10.94 -9.98
CA ASN A 343 1.28 -12.07 -10.01
C ASN A 343 2.62 -11.69 -10.66
N ALA A 344 2.59 -10.95 -11.78
CA ALA A 344 3.81 -10.46 -12.43
C ALA A 344 4.60 -9.45 -11.57
N LEU A 345 3.95 -8.84 -10.59
CA LEU A 345 4.51 -7.93 -9.59
C LEU A 345 4.73 -8.62 -8.23
N GLU A 346 4.70 -9.94 -8.18
CA GLU A 346 4.79 -10.74 -6.93
C GLU A 346 3.82 -10.21 -5.85
N PHE A 347 2.63 -9.78 -6.26
CA PHE A 347 1.59 -9.18 -5.42
C PHE A 347 2.03 -7.97 -4.56
N ALA A 348 3.11 -7.31 -4.96
CA ALA A 348 3.57 -6.08 -4.31
C ALA A 348 2.63 -4.89 -4.56
N GLU A 349 2.00 -4.84 -5.74
CA GLU A 349 1.07 -3.78 -6.14
C GLU A 349 -0.10 -4.34 -6.94
N PHE A 350 -1.16 -3.56 -7.11
CA PHE A 350 -2.38 -3.90 -7.85
C PHE A 350 -3.12 -5.13 -7.31
N ASN A 351 -2.87 -5.54 -6.09
CA ASN A 351 -3.71 -6.52 -5.40
C ASN A 351 -4.98 -5.82 -4.89
N LEU A 352 -5.91 -5.63 -5.82
CA LEU A 352 -7.18 -4.99 -5.52
C LEU A 352 -7.93 -5.79 -4.44
N PRO A 353 -8.57 -5.14 -3.47
CA PRO A 353 -9.33 -5.81 -2.42
C PRO A 353 -10.69 -6.30 -2.94
N LEU A 354 -10.64 -7.25 -3.86
CA LEU A 354 -11.80 -7.93 -4.43
C LEU A 354 -12.04 -9.27 -3.71
N TYR A 355 -13.18 -9.90 -4.00
CA TYR A 355 -13.46 -11.26 -3.52
C TYR A 355 -12.77 -12.28 -4.43
N TYR A 356 -11.73 -12.96 -3.91
CA TYR A 356 -11.01 -14.01 -4.62
C TYR A 356 -11.33 -15.40 -4.06
N GLU A 357 -11.35 -16.38 -4.94
CA GLU A 357 -11.41 -17.80 -4.61
C GLU A 357 -10.08 -18.47 -4.99
N ASP A 358 -9.78 -19.62 -4.42
CA ASP A 358 -8.54 -20.37 -4.72
C ASP A 358 -8.37 -20.67 -6.21
N SER A 359 -9.49 -20.84 -6.93
CA SER A 359 -9.52 -21.08 -8.37
C SER A 359 -9.18 -19.86 -9.22
N ASP A 360 -9.23 -18.65 -8.65
CA ASP A 360 -8.90 -17.42 -9.37
C ASP A 360 -7.37 -17.27 -9.56
N PHE A 361 -6.55 -17.94 -8.72
CA PHE A 361 -5.10 -17.83 -8.79
C PHE A 361 -4.50 -18.76 -9.85
N PRO A 362 -3.56 -18.24 -10.69
CA PRO A 362 -2.88 -19.07 -11.69
C PRO A 362 -2.01 -20.15 -11.02
N ALA A 363 -1.77 -21.24 -11.75
CA ALA A 363 -1.03 -22.40 -11.23
C ALA A 363 0.47 -22.09 -10.94
N ASP A 364 1.00 -21.05 -11.56
CA ASP A 364 2.39 -20.59 -11.45
C ASP A 364 2.58 -19.47 -10.42
N VAL A 365 1.55 -19.12 -9.64
CA VAL A 365 1.70 -18.12 -8.57
C VAL A 365 2.72 -18.60 -7.55
N ASN A 366 3.55 -17.67 -7.07
CA ASN A 366 4.53 -17.96 -6.01
C ASN A 366 3.81 -18.54 -4.76
N PRO A 367 4.16 -19.75 -4.29
CA PRO A 367 3.49 -20.39 -3.17
C PRO A 367 3.50 -19.56 -1.88
N LYS A 368 4.57 -18.78 -1.64
CA LYS A 368 4.71 -17.91 -0.45
C LYS A 368 3.67 -16.78 -0.48
N ILE A 369 3.46 -16.20 -1.68
CA ILE A 369 2.48 -15.12 -1.88
C ILE A 369 1.05 -15.65 -1.77
N LYS A 370 0.78 -16.81 -2.37
CA LYS A 370 -0.52 -17.48 -2.23
C LYS A 370 -0.83 -17.77 -0.76
N ASP A 371 0.13 -18.32 -0.03
CA ASP A 371 0.00 -18.61 1.40
C ASP A 371 -0.28 -17.32 2.20
N PHE A 372 0.47 -16.24 1.92
CA PHE A 372 0.21 -14.93 2.53
C PHE A 372 -1.21 -14.45 2.28
N LEU A 373 -1.66 -14.39 1.03
CA LEU A 373 -2.99 -13.86 0.68
C LEU A 373 -4.11 -14.68 1.30
N SER A 374 -3.97 -16.01 1.32
CA SER A 374 -4.94 -16.91 1.94
C SER A 374 -5.00 -16.71 3.46
N THR A 375 -3.83 -16.62 4.12
CA THR A 375 -3.74 -16.39 5.57
C THR A 375 -4.23 -15.00 5.94
N PHE A 376 -3.80 -13.96 5.21
CA PHE A 376 -4.21 -12.58 5.40
C PHE A 376 -5.73 -12.42 5.29
N GLY A 377 -6.34 -12.96 4.24
CA GLY A 377 -7.77 -12.91 4.03
C GLY A 377 -8.56 -13.63 5.13
N LYS A 378 -8.08 -14.80 5.59
CA LYS A 378 -8.70 -15.55 6.69
C LYS A 378 -8.60 -14.81 8.02
N VAL A 379 -7.40 -14.43 8.44
CA VAL A 379 -7.14 -13.80 9.75
C VAL A 379 -7.84 -12.46 9.87
N THR A 380 -7.80 -11.64 8.82
CA THR A 380 -8.51 -10.35 8.82
C THR A 380 -10.03 -10.52 8.73
N GLY A 381 -10.52 -11.56 8.06
CA GLY A 381 -11.92 -11.93 8.03
C GLY A 381 -12.45 -12.40 9.40
N GLU A 382 -11.60 -12.94 10.27
CA GLU A 382 -11.88 -13.29 11.67
C GLU A 382 -11.79 -12.06 12.62
N GLY A 383 -11.45 -10.87 12.11
CA GLY A 383 -11.33 -9.64 12.89
C GLY A 383 -9.94 -9.42 13.52
N ASN A 384 -8.96 -10.28 13.27
CA ASN A 384 -7.60 -10.16 13.79
C ASN A 384 -6.77 -9.22 12.91
N TYR A 385 -7.09 -7.93 12.93
CA TYR A 385 -6.36 -6.92 12.20
C TYR A 385 -6.14 -5.66 13.05
N GLY A 386 -5.06 -4.97 12.75
CA GLY A 386 -4.72 -3.65 13.27
C GLY A 386 -4.79 -2.59 12.17
N TYR A 387 -4.26 -1.41 12.46
CA TYR A 387 -4.45 -0.21 11.67
C TYR A 387 -3.09 0.39 11.30
N CYS A 388 -2.78 0.47 10.02
CA CYS A 388 -1.60 1.19 9.54
C CYS A 388 -1.76 2.70 9.69
N THR A 389 -0.69 3.37 10.05
CA THR A 389 -0.68 4.80 10.33
C THR A 389 -1.05 5.63 9.10
N TRP A 390 -0.42 5.38 7.96
CA TRP A 390 -0.70 6.09 6.70
C TRP A 390 -2.10 5.90 6.14
N ALA A 391 -2.82 4.86 6.58
CA ALA A 391 -4.17 4.59 6.13
C ALA A 391 -5.25 5.19 7.05
N PHE A 392 -4.96 5.36 8.35
CA PHE A 392 -5.99 5.68 9.34
C PHE A 392 -5.70 6.91 10.19
N TRP A 393 -4.49 7.47 10.15
CA TRP A 393 -4.16 8.71 10.85
C TRP A 393 -4.41 9.94 9.98
N PRO A 394 -4.96 11.04 10.54
CA PRO A 394 -5.00 12.32 9.87
C PRO A 394 -3.59 12.85 9.62
N ALA A 395 -3.43 13.78 8.67
CA ALA A 395 -2.13 14.24 8.20
C ALA A 395 -1.23 14.79 9.31
N ASP A 396 -1.72 15.77 10.12
CA ASP A 396 -0.91 16.38 11.18
C ASP A 396 -0.41 15.32 12.20
N PRO A 397 -1.28 14.45 12.79
CA PRO A 397 -0.84 13.35 13.65
C PRO A 397 0.06 12.33 12.93
N GLY A 398 -0.20 12.03 11.68
CA GLY A 398 0.61 11.10 10.87
C GLY A 398 2.04 11.61 10.69
N VAL A 399 2.20 12.90 10.34
CA VAL A 399 3.53 13.52 10.22
C VAL A 399 4.26 13.54 11.55
N HIS A 400 3.58 13.86 12.65
CA HIS A 400 4.16 13.81 13.99
C HIS A 400 4.75 12.45 14.33
N ILE A 401 4.03 11.36 14.02
CA ILE A 401 4.46 9.98 14.31
C ILE A 401 5.86 9.71 13.79
N TRP A 402 6.13 10.04 12.53
CA TRP A 402 7.44 9.71 11.96
C TRP A 402 8.48 10.81 12.17
N LYS A 403 8.10 12.08 12.13
CA LYS A 403 9.04 13.19 12.18
C LYS A 403 9.54 13.44 13.62
N ASP A 404 8.61 13.49 14.60
CA ASP A 404 8.97 13.83 15.95
C ASP A 404 9.46 12.61 16.77
N MET A 405 9.34 11.39 16.22
CA MET A 405 9.97 10.20 16.79
C MET A 405 11.51 10.32 16.81
N GLU A 406 12.11 11.04 15.87
CA GLU A 406 13.56 11.29 15.86
C GLU A 406 14.01 12.02 17.13
N VAL A 407 13.18 12.93 17.65
CA VAL A 407 13.47 13.70 18.87
C VAL A 407 13.41 12.82 20.12
N VAL A 408 12.49 11.81 20.12
CA VAL A 408 12.42 10.78 21.16
C VAL A 408 13.67 9.91 21.16
N TRP A 409 14.09 9.46 19.98
CA TRP A 409 15.29 8.62 19.84
C TRP A 409 16.58 9.37 20.19
N ALA A 410 16.63 10.67 19.94
CA ALA A 410 17.73 11.53 20.38
C ALA A 410 17.75 11.75 21.91
N GLY A 411 16.64 11.46 22.60
CA GLY A 411 16.49 11.68 24.05
C GLY A 411 16.17 13.13 24.43
N ASP A 412 15.76 13.95 23.47
CA ASP A 412 15.46 15.37 23.69
C ASP A 412 14.07 15.60 24.29
N ILE A 413 13.13 14.65 24.08
CA ILE A 413 11.80 14.61 24.73
C ILE A 413 11.53 13.21 25.27
N SER A 414 10.68 13.14 26.30
CA SER A 414 10.19 11.87 26.84
C SER A 414 9.13 11.24 25.92
N VAL A 415 8.88 9.95 26.06
CA VAL A 415 7.79 9.27 25.35
C VAL A 415 6.44 9.81 25.80
N GLU A 416 6.29 10.13 27.08
CA GLU A 416 5.06 10.75 27.63
C GLU A 416 4.76 12.10 26.96
N ASP A 417 5.77 12.96 26.80
CA ASP A 417 5.61 14.25 26.14
C ASP A 417 5.27 14.07 24.64
N TYR A 418 5.95 13.14 23.97
CA TYR A 418 5.65 12.79 22.58
C TYR A 418 4.20 12.32 22.40
N MET A 419 3.71 11.42 23.27
CA MET A 419 2.33 10.95 23.22
C MET A 419 1.32 12.04 23.62
N ALA A 420 1.69 12.95 24.52
CA ALA A 420 0.86 14.12 24.87
C ALA A 420 0.73 15.09 23.68
N ASP A 421 1.80 15.32 22.94
CA ASP A 421 1.77 16.14 21.73
C ASP A 421 0.99 15.46 20.60
N HIS A 422 1.12 14.14 20.47
CA HIS A 422 0.29 13.35 19.56
C HIS A 422 -1.20 13.49 19.87
N GLN A 423 -1.60 13.41 21.15
CA GLN A 423 -2.99 13.61 21.58
C GLN A 423 -3.51 15.00 21.21
N LYS A 424 -2.73 16.06 21.44
CA LYS A 424 -3.11 17.43 21.09
C LYS A 424 -3.36 17.59 19.59
N LEU A 425 -2.51 16.96 18.75
CA LEU A 425 -2.68 16.98 17.31
C LEU A 425 -3.91 16.18 16.86
N TRP A 426 -4.18 15.06 17.55
CA TRP A 426 -5.38 14.24 17.32
C TRP A 426 -6.66 15.02 17.63
N ASP A 427 -6.70 15.70 18.80
CA ASP A 427 -7.84 16.55 19.19
C ASP A 427 -8.10 17.66 18.19
N LYS A 428 -7.02 18.32 17.74
CA LYS A 428 -7.11 19.35 16.71
C LYS A 428 -7.63 18.81 15.38
N ALA A 429 -7.23 17.59 14.98
CA ALA A 429 -7.72 16.94 13.77
C ALA A 429 -9.21 16.59 13.89
N ARG A 430 -9.64 16.10 15.05
CA ARG A 430 -11.05 15.83 15.35
C ARG A 430 -11.88 17.10 15.30
N ASP A 431 -11.44 18.19 15.93
CA ASP A 431 -12.13 19.48 15.92
C ASP A 431 -12.26 20.07 14.51
N LYS A 432 -11.29 19.81 13.63
CA LYS A 432 -11.32 20.20 12.22
C LYS A 432 -12.13 19.27 11.31
N GLY A 433 -12.59 18.11 11.83
CA GLY A 433 -13.27 17.08 11.04
C GLY A 433 -12.36 16.38 10.03
N THR A 434 -11.05 16.33 10.27
CA THR A 434 -10.07 15.68 9.38
C THR A 434 -9.77 14.22 9.75
N THR A 435 -10.36 13.71 10.84
CA THR A 435 -10.28 12.29 11.19
C THR A 435 -10.99 11.43 10.15
N LEU A 436 -10.50 10.21 9.96
CA LEU A 436 -11.07 9.26 9.01
C LEU A 436 -12.25 8.49 9.62
N SER A 437 -13.11 7.98 8.76
CA SER A 437 -14.11 7.00 9.16
C SER A 437 -13.42 5.64 9.33
N ILE A 438 -13.42 5.10 10.54
CA ILE A 438 -12.80 3.82 10.85
C ILE A 438 -13.86 2.73 10.75
N PRO A 439 -13.62 1.65 9.97
CA PRO A 439 -14.52 0.52 9.90
C PRO A 439 -14.76 -0.09 11.30
N ASN A 440 -16.01 -0.44 11.60
CA ASN A 440 -16.33 -1.17 12.84
C ASN A 440 -15.59 -2.52 12.86
N ARG A 441 -15.08 -2.86 14.04
CA ARG A 441 -14.53 -4.20 14.32
C ARG A 441 -15.63 -5.19 14.56
#